data_ba835c81f38ea97c7e1031a381180cdf
#
_entry.id   ba835c81f38ea97c7e1031a381180cdf
#
_cell.length_a   1.000
_cell.length_b   1.000
_cell.length_c   1.000
_cell.angle_alpha   90.00
_cell.angle_beta   90.00
_cell.angle_gamma   90.00
#
_symmetry.space_group_name_H-M   'P 1'
#
loop_
_entity.id
_entity.type
_entity.pdbx_description
1 polymer ?
#
loop_
_entity_poly.entity_id
_entity_poly.type
_entity_poly.pdbx_seq_one_letter_code
_entity_poly.pdbx_strand_id
1 'polypeptide(L)' 'TIDTNYKSRLIEWGQKNKVDIHFQTDEVARGRRKFCCTVMLSEEEKGKGEGTSKKEAEQNAAKIVIDILSKEADGNIEI' A
#
# COMPACT_ATOMS: atom_id res chain seq x y z
N THR A 1 12.13 3.36 17.18
CA THR A 1 11.74 3.02 15.84
C THR A 1 10.27 2.94 15.70
N ILE A 2 9.77 3.72 14.88
CA ILE A 2 8.37 3.75 14.72
C ILE A 2 7.97 2.91 13.59
N ASP A 3 7.34 1.86 13.91
CA ASP A 3 6.79 1.03 12.89
C ASP A 3 5.38 1.39 12.69
N THR A 4 5.18 2.39 11.87
CA THR A 4 3.85 2.58 11.39
C THR A 4 3.66 1.50 10.38
N ASN A 5 3.06 0.48 10.75
CA ASN A 5 2.83 -0.67 9.91
C ASN A 5 1.70 -0.36 8.95
N TYR A 6 1.99 0.41 7.93
CA TYR A 6 0.97 0.82 6.98
C TYR A 6 0.33 -0.35 6.26
N LYS A 7 1.15 -1.36 5.94
CA LYS A 7 0.64 -2.54 5.30
C LYS A 7 -0.42 -3.23 6.14
N SER A 8 -0.14 -3.39 7.43
CA SER A 8 -1.10 -4.02 8.35
C SER A 8 -2.36 -3.19 8.49
N ARG A 9 -2.19 -1.88 8.58
CA ARG A 9 -3.35 -1.01 8.71
C ARG A 9 -4.25 -1.09 7.49
N LEU A 10 -3.64 -1.15 6.32
CA LEU A 10 -4.42 -1.26 5.09
C LEU A 10 -5.15 -2.58 5.01
N ILE A 11 -4.47 -3.66 5.40
CA ILE A 11 -5.08 -4.98 5.40
C ILE A 11 -6.26 -5.03 6.36
N GLU A 12 -6.10 -4.45 7.55
CA GLU A 12 -7.19 -4.39 8.52
C GLU A 12 -8.37 -3.59 7.97
N TRP A 13 -8.07 -2.47 7.32
CA TRP A 13 -9.11 -1.66 6.70
C TRP A 13 -9.88 -2.47 5.67
N GLY A 14 -9.16 -3.24 4.86
CA GLY A 14 -9.79 -4.06 3.84
C GLY A 14 -10.70 -5.12 4.42
N GLN A 15 -10.25 -5.77 5.50
CA GLN A 15 -11.05 -6.77 6.16
C GLN A 15 -12.32 -6.16 6.76
N LYS A 16 -12.16 -5.00 7.35
CA LYS A 16 -13.28 -4.31 7.96
C LYS A 16 -14.31 -3.87 6.94
N ASN A 17 -13.85 -3.48 5.77
CA ASN A 17 -14.73 -2.97 4.71
C ASN A 17 -15.03 -4.00 3.63
N LYS A 18 -14.58 -5.24 3.84
CA LYS A 18 -14.81 -6.34 2.91
C LYS A 18 -14.26 -6.04 1.52
N VAL A 19 -13.05 -5.48 1.50
CA VAL A 19 -12.36 -5.16 0.26
C VAL A 19 -11.15 -6.08 0.14
N ASP A 20 -10.98 -6.70 -1.02
CA ASP A 20 -9.82 -7.53 -1.28
C ASP A 20 -8.61 -6.66 -1.55
N ILE A 21 -7.55 -6.92 -0.81
CA ILE A 21 -6.33 -6.15 -0.97
C ILE A 21 -5.20 -7.08 -1.37
N HIS A 22 -4.54 -6.73 -2.45
CA HIS A 22 -3.40 -7.49 -2.96
C HIS A 22 -2.20 -6.58 -3.10
N PHE A 23 -1.06 -7.07 -2.67
CA PHE A 23 0.20 -6.37 -2.84
C PHE A 23 1.02 -7.12 -3.87
N GLN A 24 1.35 -6.45 -4.95
CA GLN A 24 2.16 -7.05 -6.00
C GLN A 24 3.48 -6.28 -6.09
N THR A 25 4.58 -6.95 -5.79
CA THR A 25 5.88 -6.32 -5.73
C THR A 25 6.77 -6.86 -6.82
N ASP A 26 7.40 -5.97 -7.57
CA ASP A 26 8.28 -6.31 -8.66
C ASP A 26 9.60 -5.57 -8.53
N GLU A 27 10.65 -6.18 -9.05
CA GLU A 27 11.94 -5.54 -9.12
C GLU A 27 11.95 -4.67 -10.38
N VAL A 28 12.22 -3.38 -10.21
CA VAL A 28 12.05 -2.43 -11.30
C VAL A 28 13.33 -2.20 -12.08
N ALA A 29 14.48 -2.26 -11.44
CA ALA A 29 15.72 -1.95 -12.09
C ALA A 29 16.75 -3.06 -11.90
N ARG A 30 17.28 -3.54 -13.00
CA ARG A 30 18.33 -4.55 -12.92
C ARG A 30 19.59 -3.91 -12.40
N GLY A 31 20.26 -4.61 -11.49
CA GLY A 31 21.50 -4.13 -10.95
C GLY A 31 21.35 -3.05 -9.90
N ARG A 32 20.13 -2.62 -9.64
CA ARG A 32 19.86 -1.67 -8.58
C ARG A 32 18.77 -2.24 -7.70
N ARG A 33 18.91 -2.00 -6.41
CA ARG A 33 17.89 -2.48 -5.49
C ARG A 33 16.73 -1.52 -5.51
N LYS A 34 15.87 -1.70 -6.47
CA LYS A 34 14.68 -0.88 -6.55
C LYS A 34 13.49 -1.78 -6.80
N PHE A 35 12.53 -1.68 -5.92
CA PHE A 35 11.31 -2.47 -6.00
C PHE A 35 10.11 -1.55 -6.08
N CYS A 36 9.11 -2.00 -6.79
CA CYS A 36 7.86 -1.27 -6.91
C CYS A 36 6.75 -2.18 -6.45
N CYS A 37 5.92 -1.69 -5.56
CA CYS A 37 4.77 -2.44 -5.09
C CYS A 37 3.51 -1.76 -5.56
N THR A 38 2.62 -2.54 -6.16
CA THR A 38 1.32 -2.05 -6.59
C THR A 38 0.27 -2.62 -5.66
N VAL A 39 -0.59 -1.76 -5.17
CA VAL A 39 -1.68 -2.19 -4.30
C VAL A 39 -2.96 -2.23 -5.13
N MET A 40 -3.59 -3.39 -5.12
CA MET A 40 -4.85 -3.60 -5.83
C MET A 40 -5.96 -3.71 -4.82
N LEU A 41 -7.02 -2.96 -5.04
CA LEU A 41 -8.22 -3.06 -4.21
C LEU A 41 -9.36 -3.55 -5.09
N SER A 42 -9.90 -4.71 -4.74
CA SER A 42 -11.00 -5.31 -5.50
C SER A 42 -10.66 -5.38 -6.98
N GLU A 43 -9.44 -5.81 -7.27
CA GLU A 43 -8.94 -6.01 -8.64
C GLU A 43 -8.70 -4.70 -9.39
N GLU A 44 -8.67 -3.58 -8.67
CA GLU A 44 -8.34 -2.30 -9.28
C GLU A 44 -7.05 -1.76 -8.69
N GLU A 45 -6.18 -1.26 -9.54
CA GLU A 45 -4.94 -0.65 -9.05
C GLU A 45 -5.28 0.64 -8.33
N LYS A 46 -4.88 0.73 -7.07
CA LYS A 46 -5.19 1.91 -6.27
C LYS A 46 -3.99 2.81 -6.06
N GLY A 47 -2.82 2.22 -5.92
CA GLY A 47 -1.62 3.01 -5.73
C GLY A 47 -0.38 2.17 -5.85
N LYS A 48 0.76 2.85 -5.94
CA LYS A 48 2.07 2.21 -6.03
C LYS A 48 3.05 2.91 -5.14
N GLY A 49 4.02 2.13 -4.65
CA GLY A 49 5.12 2.70 -3.89
C GLY A 49 6.41 2.05 -4.31
N GLU A 50 7.50 2.75 -4.11
CA GLU A 50 8.82 2.25 -4.45
C GLU A 50 9.71 2.24 -3.22
N GLY A 51 10.70 1.36 -3.23
CA GLY A 51 11.65 1.29 -2.15
C GLY A 51 12.85 0.48 -2.53
N THR A 52 13.83 0.43 -1.63
CA THR A 52 15.06 -0.32 -1.89
C THR A 52 14.93 -1.79 -1.46
N SER A 53 13.79 -2.15 -0.91
CA SER A 53 13.49 -3.54 -0.57
C SER A 53 12.02 -3.77 -0.80
N LYS A 54 11.64 -5.04 -0.88
CA LYS A 54 10.22 -5.37 -1.06
C LYS A 54 9.38 -4.83 0.08
N LYS A 55 9.88 -4.98 1.30
CA LYS A 55 9.16 -4.51 2.47
C LYS A 55 8.97 -3.00 2.41
N GLU A 56 10.02 -2.28 2.03
CA GLU A 56 9.93 -0.84 1.95
C GLU A 56 8.94 -0.41 0.87
N ALA A 57 8.99 -1.07 -0.28
CA ALA A 57 8.07 -0.76 -1.36
C ALA A 57 6.62 -0.99 -0.93
N GLU A 58 6.37 -2.08 -0.21
CA GLU A 58 5.03 -2.38 0.27
C GLU A 58 4.54 -1.35 1.27
N GLN A 59 5.40 -0.94 2.19
CA GLN A 59 5.03 0.08 3.16
C GLN A 59 4.72 1.40 2.48
N ASN A 60 5.56 1.80 1.53
CA ASN A 60 5.34 3.05 0.82
C ASN A 60 4.06 3.01 0.01
N ALA A 61 3.78 1.89 -0.64
CA ALA A 61 2.56 1.73 -1.41
C ALA A 61 1.34 1.79 -0.49
N ALA A 62 1.40 1.10 0.64
CA ALA A 62 0.30 1.10 1.58
C ALA A 62 0.03 2.50 2.12
N LYS A 63 1.09 3.25 2.40
CA LYS A 63 0.94 4.61 2.90
C LYS A 63 0.22 5.48 1.87
N ILE A 64 0.62 5.35 0.62
CA ILE A 64 0.00 6.13 -0.45
C ILE A 64 -1.48 5.78 -0.58
N VAL A 65 -1.80 4.50 -0.53
CA VAL A 65 -3.19 4.08 -0.65
C VAL A 65 -4.02 4.57 0.52
N ILE A 66 -3.49 4.47 1.73
CA ILE A 66 -4.19 4.97 2.91
C ILE A 66 -4.48 6.46 2.77
N ASP A 67 -3.50 7.21 2.28
CA ASP A 67 -3.68 8.65 2.08
C ASP A 67 -4.77 8.92 1.05
N ILE A 68 -4.77 8.17 -0.04
CA ILE A 68 -5.80 8.32 -1.07
C ILE A 68 -7.19 8.00 -0.52
N LEU A 69 -7.29 6.91 0.23
CA LEU A 69 -8.57 6.52 0.82
C LEU A 69 -9.07 7.56 1.81
N SER A 70 -8.15 8.13 2.57
CA SER A 70 -8.51 9.16 3.54
C SER A 70 -9.07 10.39 2.84
N LYS A 71 -8.48 10.76 1.73
CA LYS A 71 -8.96 11.91 0.97
C LYS A 71 -10.28 11.64 0.28
N GLU A 72 -10.45 10.43 -0.25
CA GLU A 72 -11.70 10.07 -0.91
C GLU A 72 -12.85 10.02 0.06
N ALA A 73 -12.55 9.69 1.30
CA ALA A 73 -13.57 9.60 2.31
C ALA A 73 -13.95 10.96 2.88
N ASP A 74 -13.32 11.99 2.42
CA ASP A 74 -13.63 13.35 2.83
C ASP A 74 -13.56 13.53 4.34
N GLY A 75 -12.56 12.85 4.93
CA GLY A 75 -12.36 12.98 6.36
C GLY A 75 -13.29 12.17 7.23
N ASN A 76 -14.18 11.40 6.63
CA ASN A 76 -15.12 10.62 7.40
C ASN A 76 -14.65 9.23 7.74
N ILE A 77 -13.55 8.82 7.19
CA ILE A 77 -13.05 7.48 7.47
C ILE A 77 -11.87 7.57 8.38
N GLU A 78 -11.92 6.78 9.42
CA GLU A 78 -10.79 6.62 10.30
C GLU A 78 -10.05 5.38 9.87
N ILE A 79 -8.89 5.59 9.38
CA ILE A 79 -8.05 4.48 8.95
C ILE A 79 -6.88 4.31 9.88
#